data_e1557ae7b2477e9e81c84559e22185b9
#
_entry.id   e1557ae7b2477e9e81c84559e22185b9
#
_cell.length_a   1.000
_cell.length_b   1.000
_cell.length_c   1.000
_cell.angle_alpha   90.00
_cell.angle_beta   90.00
_cell.angle_gamma   90.00
#
_symmetry.space_group_name_H-M   'P 1'
#
loop_
_entity.id
_entity.type
_entity.pdbx_description
1 polymer ?
#
loop_
_entity_poly.entity_id
_entity_poly.type
_entity_poly.pdbx_seq_one_letter_code
_entity_poly.pdbx_strand_id
1 'polypeptide(L)'
;FAAQQLVAGGHGDGHPILTPLEPKAMEGAYTAMLMGEDAFKANSGFDEKTYQLVALAASAGMKCEYCIVAHTALAKAAGASDEEIKTVAMMTGIIAINSTMLYANQFDIEALRKMFGQ
;
A
#
# COMPACT_ATOMS: atom_id res chain seq x y z
N PHE A 1 19.27 -4.27 5.33
CA PHE A 1 19.41 -4.67 6.74
C PHE A 1 18.22 -4.20 7.60
N ALA A 2 17.81 -2.94 7.49
CA ALA A 2 16.68 -2.38 8.26
C ALA A 2 15.33 -2.97 7.86
N ALA A 3 15.11 -3.28 6.58
CA ALA A 3 13.87 -3.86 6.10
C ALA A 3 13.65 -5.30 6.61
N GLN A 4 14.72 -6.10 6.72
CA GLN A 4 14.65 -7.45 7.29
C GLN A 4 14.35 -7.44 8.79
N GLN A 5 14.85 -6.46 9.52
CA GLN A 5 14.52 -6.30 10.95
C GLN A 5 13.06 -5.86 11.17
N LEU A 6 12.50 -5.02 10.28
CA LEU A 6 11.09 -4.64 10.31
C LEU A 6 10.15 -5.82 10.04
N VAL A 7 10.54 -6.74 9.16
CA VAL A 7 9.77 -7.97 8.87
C VAL A 7 9.87 -8.99 10.00
N ALA A 8 11.06 -9.11 10.62
CA ALA A 8 11.29 -10.05 11.73
C ALA A 8 10.71 -9.58 13.07
N GLY A 9 10.47 -8.27 13.24
CA GLY A 9 9.92 -7.69 14.47
C GLY A 9 8.40 -7.78 14.60
N GLY A 10 7.70 -8.34 13.59
CA GLY A 10 6.22 -8.37 13.56
C GLY A 10 5.57 -9.41 14.47
N HIS A 11 6.32 -10.24 15.19
CA HIS A 11 5.78 -11.35 15.98
C HIS A 11 5.92 -11.20 17.51
N GLY A 12 6.33 -10.02 18.01
CA GLY A 12 6.45 -9.72 19.44
C GLY A 12 5.36 -8.78 19.92
N ASP A 13 5.74 -7.81 20.74
CA ASP A 13 4.85 -6.89 21.47
C ASP A 13 4.26 -5.74 20.62
N GLY A 14 4.07 -5.94 19.33
CA GLY A 14 3.51 -4.95 18.41
C GLY A 14 4.48 -4.49 17.32
N HIS A 15 4.04 -3.53 16.52
CA HIS A 15 4.84 -2.97 15.43
C HIS A 15 5.90 -2.00 16.01
N PRO A 16 7.20 -2.15 15.65
CA PRO A 16 8.29 -1.41 16.31
C PRO A 16 8.20 0.11 16.15
N ILE A 17 7.58 0.60 15.07
CA ILE A 17 7.47 2.03 14.76
C ILE A 17 6.07 2.55 15.07
N LEU A 18 5.03 1.83 14.67
CA LEU A 18 3.66 2.35 14.72
C LEU A 18 2.98 2.15 16.08
N THR A 19 3.20 1.03 16.75
CA THR A 19 2.60 0.77 18.06
C THR A 19 2.90 1.87 19.09
N PRO A 20 4.14 2.41 19.21
CA PRO A 20 4.42 3.50 20.14
C PRO A 20 3.68 4.81 19.83
N LEU A 21 3.11 4.95 18.64
CA LEU A 21 2.34 6.14 18.24
C LEU A 21 0.85 6.05 18.62
N GLU A 22 0.41 4.91 19.16
CA GLU A 22 -0.96 4.73 19.56
C GLU A 22 -1.33 5.69 20.71
N PRO A 23 -2.39 6.53 20.54
CA PRO A 23 -2.85 7.35 21.64
C PRO A 23 -3.50 6.48 22.73
N LYS A 24 -3.33 6.86 24.00
CA LYS A 24 -3.93 6.14 25.13
C LYS A 24 -5.44 5.94 24.98
N ALA A 25 -6.13 6.87 24.33
CA ALA A 25 -7.58 6.82 24.10
C ALA A 25 -8.02 5.63 23.23
N MET A 26 -7.10 5.00 22.48
CA MET A 26 -7.40 3.82 21.65
C MET A 26 -7.38 2.50 22.42
N GLU A 27 -6.81 2.50 23.63
CA GLU A 27 -6.79 1.33 24.52
C GLU A 27 -6.30 0.03 23.87
N GLY A 28 -5.34 0.11 22.97
CA GLY A 28 -4.77 -1.03 22.26
C GLY A 28 -5.46 -1.40 20.93
N ALA A 29 -6.50 -0.69 20.52
CA ALA A 29 -7.24 -1.02 19.30
C ALA A 29 -6.40 -0.85 18.03
N TYR A 30 -5.56 0.19 17.96
CA TYR A 30 -4.64 0.39 16.85
C TYR A 30 -3.57 -0.71 16.80
N THR A 31 -2.98 -1.02 17.93
CA THR A 31 -2.01 -2.12 18.06
C THR A 31 -2.62 -3.46 17.64
N ALA A 32 -3.86 -3.75 18.06
CA ALA A 32 -4.57 -4.97 17.66
C ALA A 32 -4.80 -5.03 16.15
N MET A 33 -5.13 -3.91 15.51
CA MET A 33 -5.24 -3.82 14.06
C MET A 33 -3.91 -4.15 13.37
N LEU A 34 -2.81 -3.58 13.83
CA LEU A 34 -1.47 -3.85 13.29
C LEU A 34 -1.07 -5.32 13.45
N MET A 35 -1.38 -5.92 14.60
CA MET A 35 -1.12 -7.34 14.88
C MET A 35 -1.94 -8.27 13.99
N GLY A 36 -3.09 -7.82 13.49
CA GLY A 36 -3.94 -8.57 12.56
C GLY A 36 -3.46 -8.56 11.10
N GLU A 37 -2.43 -7.77 10.75
CA GLU A 37 -2.00 -7.61 9.36
C GLU A 37 -1.52 -8.92 8.72
N ASP A 38 -0.81 -9.78 9.45
CA ASP A 38 -0.35 -11.07 8.90
C ASP A 38 -1.52 -11.97 8.51
N ALA A 39 -2.55 -12.04 9.35
CA ALA A 39 -3.77 -12.79 9.03
C ALA A 39 -4.53 -12.16 7.85
N PHE A 40 -4.58 -10.84 7.78
CA PHE A 40 -5.16 -10.11 6.65
C PHE A 40 -4.44 -10.44 5.34
N LYS A 41 -3.11 -10.38 5.32
CA LYS A 41 -2.30 -10.76 4.15
C LYS A 41 -2.54 -12.20 3.74
N ALA A 42 -2.50 -13.14 4.69
CA ALA A 42 -2.67 -14.57 4.44
C ALA A 42 -4.03 -14.90 3.80
N ASN A 43 -5.06 -14.13 4.08
CA ASN A 43 -6.43 -14.33 3.58
C ASN A 43 -6.80 -13.36 2.44
N SER A 44 -5.87 -12.53 1.98
CA SER A 44 -6.12 -11.50 0.97
C SER A 44 -6.31 -12.05 -0.45
N GLY A 45 -5.85 -13.27 -0.72
CA GLY A 45 -5.77 -13.84 -2.07
C GLY A 45 -4.52 -13.38 -2.86
N PHE A 46 -3.70 -12.50 -2.30
CA PHE A 46 -2.44 -12.08 -2.90
C PHE A 46 -1.27 -12.86 -2.30
N ASP A 47 -0.27 -13.18 -3.14
CA ASP A 47 1.04 -13.55 -2.61
C ASP A 47 1.75 -12.34 -2.01
N GLU A 48 2.82 -12.56 -1.26
CA GLU A 48 3.54 -11.50 -0.56
C GLU A 48 4.06 -10.42 -1.53
N LYS A 49 4.62 -10.81 -2.65
CA LYS A 49 5.12 -9.86 -3.66
C LYS A 49 4.00 -8.98 -4.20
N THR A 50 2.90 -9.57 -4.61
CA THR A 50 1.73 -8.84 -5.12
C THR A 50 1.16 -7.91 -4.06
N TYR A 51 1.01 -8.38 -2.83
CA TYR A 51 0.55 -7.57 -1.71
C TYR A 51 1.41 -6.30 -1.54
N GLN A 52 2.72 -6.46 -1.55
CA GLN A 52 3.64 -5.32 -1.38
C GLN A 52 3.65 -4.38 -2.58
N LEU A 53 3.49 -4.90 -3.81
CA LEU A 53 3.38 -4.06 -5.01
C LEU A 53 2.07 -3.25 -5.01
N VAL A 54 0.96 -3.83 -4.58
CA VAL A 54 -0.33 -3.14 -4.42
C VAL A 54 -0.22 -2.07 -3.32
N ALA A 55 0.40 -2.41 -2.18
CA ALA A 55 0.64 -1.46 -1.11
C ALA A 55 1.55 -0.29 -1.57
N LEU A 56 2.57 -0.58 -2.39
CA LEU A 56 3.41 0.45 -3.00
C LEU A 56 2.62 1.36 -3.93
N ALA A 57 1.74 0.79 -4.76
CA ALA A 57 0.87 1.59 -5.64
C ALA A 57 -0.03 2.53 -4.83
N ALA A 58 -0.67 2.03 -3.77
CA ALA A 58 -1.48 2.84 -2.86
C ALA A 58 -0.64 3.94 -2.19
N SER A 59 0.56 3.60 -1.73
CA SER A 59 1.50 4.53 -1.10
C SER A 59 1.91 5.66 -2.03
N ALA A 60 2.23 5.34 -3.28
CA ALA A 60 2.61 6.31 -4.30
C ALA A 60 1.41 7.21 -4.68
N GLY A 61 0.21 6.64 -4.79
CA GLY A 61 -1.02 7.40 -5.04
C GLY A 61 -1.37 8.37 -3.93
N MET A 62 -1.13 7.98 -2.68
CA MET A 62 -1.31 8.83 -1.49
C MET A 62 -0.14 9.80 -1.25
N LYS A 63 0.96 9.67 -1.99
CA LYS A 63 2.20 10.43 -1.81
C LYS A 63 2.76 10.29 -0.38
N CYS A 64 2.64 9.08 0.17
CA CYS A 64 3.15 8.75 1.49
C CYS A 64 4.62 8.34 1.40
N GLU A 65 5.53 9.26 1.67
CA GLU A 65 6.98 9.00 1.60
C GLU A 65 7.40 7.83 2.49
N TYR A 66 6.92 7.78 3.74
CA TYR A 66 7.20 6.67 4.65
C TYR A 66 6.76 5.32 4.08
N CYS A 67 5.56 5.28 3.53
CA CYS A 67 4.97 4.06 2.98
C CYS A 67 5.70 3.63 1.70
N ILE A 68 6.09 4.57 0.84
CA ILE A 68 6.88 4.28 -0.37
C ILE A 68 8.21 3.63 0.00
N VAL A 69 8.93 4.19 0.97
CA VAL A 69 10.21 3.62 1.44
C VAL A 69 9.99 2.20 1.97
N ALA A 70 9.02 2.02 2.86
CA ALA A 70 8.74 0.71 3.48
C ALA A 70 8.31 -0.33 2.44
N HIS A 71 7.28 -0.04 1.63
CA HIS A 71 6.72 -1.03 0.70
C HIS A 71 7.62 -1.29 -0.51
N THR A 72 8.47 -0.35 -0.92
CA THR A 72 9.52 -0.64 -1.91
C THR A 72 10.52 -1.66 -1.38
N ALA A 73 10.98 -1.49 -0.15
CA ALA A 73 11.91 -2.44 0.48
C ALA A 73 11.26 -3.81 0.68
N LEU A 74 10.03 -3.85 1.18
CA LEU A 74 9.28 -5.10 1.39
C LEU A 74 8.96 -5.82 0.07
N ALA A 75 8.60 -5.10 -0.98
CA ALA A 75 8.37 -5.67 -2.30
C ALA A 75 9.65 -6.32 -2.85
N LYS A 76 10.80 -5.64 -2.75
CA LYS A 76 12.09 -6.22 -3.16
C LYS A 76 12.46 -7.45 -2.33
N ALA A 77 12.25 -7.41 -1.03
CA ALA A 77 12.47 -8.56 -0.15
C ALA A 77 11.57 -9.76 -0.51
N ALA A 78 10.37 -9.49 -1.03
CA ALA A 78 9.44 -10.51 -1.52
C ALA A 78 9.73 -10.95 -2.98
N GLY A 79 10.80 -10.47 -3.59
CA GLY A 79 11.26 -10.89 -4.91
C GLY A 79 10.80 -10.00 -6.06
N ALA A 80 10.27 -8.80 -5.79
CA ALA A 80 9.93 -7.86 -6.85
C ALA A 80 11.19 -7.38 -7.58
N SER A 81 11.14 -7.39 -8.91
CA SER A 81 12.19 -6.85 -9.75
C SER A 81 12.17 -5.31 -9.80
N ASP A 82 13.28 -4.71 -10.21
CA ASP A 82 13.32 -3.26 -10.43
C ASP A 82 12.33 -2.83 -11.53
N GLU A 83 12.08 -3.67 -12.53
CA GLU A 83 11.10 -3.38 -13.57
C GLU A 83 9.65 -3.43 -13.04
N GLU A 84 9.34 -4.34 -12.13
CA GLU A 84 8.02 -4.35 -11.47
C GLU A 84 7.81 -3.08 -10.63
N ILE A 85 8.83 -2.63 -9.91
CA ILE A 85 8.77 -1.37 -9.15
C ILE A 85 8.55 -0.16 -10.08
N LYS A 86 9.31 -0.07 -11.17
CA LYS A 86 9.14 0.99 -12.18
C LYS A 86 7.74 0.96 -12.80
N THR A 87 7.23 -0.24 -13.08
CA THR A 87 5.88 -0.42 -13.63
C THR A 87 4.82 0.12 -12.67
N VAL A 88 4.90 -0.21 -11.39
CA VAL A 88 3.99 0.32 -10.36
C VAL A 88 4.04 1.85 -10.31
N ALA A 89 5.25 2.42 -10.31
CA ALA A 89 5.42 3.87 -10.31
C ALA A 89 4.81 4.52 -11.55
N MET A 90 5.04 3.94 -12.73
CA MET A 90 4.48 4.44 -13.99
C MET A 90 2.94 4.35 -14.01
N MET A 91 2.38 3.22 -13.56
CA MET A 91 0.93 3.04 -13.45
C MET A 91 0.29 4.10 -12.55
N THR A 92 0.91 4.38 -11.41
CA THR A 92 0.44 5.42 -10.50
C THR A 92 0.41 6.79 -11.19
N GLY A 93 1.48 7.12 -11.93
CA GLY A 93 1.57 8.37 -12.71
C GLY A 93 0.51 8.46 -13.80
N ILE A 94 0.30 7.38 -14.56
CA ILE A 94 -0.70 7.32 -15.62
C ILE A 94 -2.11 7.55 -15.04
N ILE A 95 -2.44 6.89 -13.94
CA ILE A 95 -3.74 7.07 -13.28
C ILE A 95 -3.94 8.52 -12.83
N ALA A 96 -2.89 9.16 -12.29
CA ALA A 96 -2.94 10.56 -11.90
C ALA A 96 -3.16 11.50 -13.09
N ILE A 97 -2.48 11.24 -14.21
CA ILE A 97 -2.69 12.00 -15.47
C ILE A 97 -4.12 11.83 -15.95
N ASN A 98 -4.62 10.59 -16.04
CA ASN A 98 -5.97 10.30 -16.51
C ASN A 98 -7.02 10.98 -15.62
N SER A 99 -6.85 10.91 -14.32
CA SER A 99 -7.72 11.58 -13.34
C SER A 99 -7.75 13.09 -13.59
N THR A 100 -6.58 13.72 -13.72
CA THR A 100 -6.48 15.16 -14.00
C THR A 100 -7.17 15.55 -15.32
N MET A 101 -6.95 14.76 -16.36
CA MET A 101 -7.57 15.01 -17.67
C MET A 101 -9.09 14.93 -17.62
N LEU A 102 -9.63 13.93 -16.92
CA LEU A 102 -11.07 13.75 -16.78
C LEU A 102 -11.70 14.88 -15.95
N TYR A 103 -11.10 15.20 -14.79
CA TYR A 103 -11.62 16.25 -13.92
C TYR A 103 -11.51 17.64 -14.55
N ALA A 104 -10.38 17.99 -15.12
CA ALA A 104 -10.18 19.30 -15.73
C ALA A 104 -11.08 19.55 -16.93
N ASN A 105 -11.43 18.49 -17.64
CA ASN A 105 -12.36 18.57 -18.79
C ASN A 105 -13.82 18.26 -18.40
N GLN A 106 -14.11 18.13 -17.11
CA GLN A 106 -15.46 17.90 -16.58
C GLN A 106 -16.18 16.73 -17.29
N PHE A 107 -15.46 15.63 -17.49
CA PHE A 107 -16.03 14.45 -18.15
C PHE A 107 -17.22 13.89 -17.37
N ASP A 108 -18.31 13.55 -18.08
CA ASP A 108 -19.52 13.03 -17.45
C ASP A 108 -19.30 11.60 -16.91
N ILE A 109 -19.39 11.45 -15.59
CA ILE A 109 -19.22 10.16 -14.94
C ILE A 109 -20.29 9.14 -15.34
N GLU A 110 -21.51 9.58 -15.65
CA GLU A 110 -22.58 8.68 -16.09
C GLU A 110 -22.31 8.13 -17.49
N ALA A 111 -21.73 8.93 -18.37
CA ALA A 111 -21.26 8.45 -19.68
C ALA A 111 -20.18 7.37 -19.50
N LEU A 112 -19.25 7.56 -18.56
CA LEU A 112 -18.20 6.59 -18.26
C LEU A 112 -18.80 5.27 -17.72
N ARG A 113 -19.75 5.34 -16.81
CA ARG A 113 -20.44 4.15 -16.27
C ARG A 113 -21.09 3.32 -17.36
N LYS A 114 -21.82 3.99 -18.28
CA LYS A 114 -22.47 3.34 -19.42
C LYS A 114 -21.48 2.62 -20.32
N MET A 115 -20.32 3.23 -20.59
CA MET A 115 -19.26 2.60 -21.40
C MET A 115 -18.76 1.28 -20.80
N PHE A 116 -18.81 1.14 -19.46
CA PHE A 116 -18.39 -0.07 -18.74
C PHE A 116 -19.58 -0.97 -18.32
N GLY A 117 -20.79 -0.69 -18.81
CA GLY A 117 -21.97 -1.52 -18.53
C GLY A 117 -22.52 -1.42 -17.10
N GLN A 118 -22.28 -0.29 -16.43
CA GLN A 118 -22.72 -0.04 -15.05
C GLN A 118 -23.91 0.92 -14.98
#